data_6656b1055f07dd99577f26ada77cad01
#
_entry.id   6656b1055f07dd99577f26ada77cad01
#
_cell.length_a   1.000
_cell.length_b   1.000
_cell.length_c   1.000
_cell.angle_alpha   90.00
_cell.angle_beta   90.00
_cell.angle_gamma   90.00
#
_symmetry.space_group_name_H-M   'P 1'
#
loop_
_entity.id
_entity.type
_entity.pdbx_description
1 polymer ?
#
loop_
_entity_poly.entity_id
_entity_poly.type
_entity_poly.pdbx_seq_one_letter_code
_entity_poly.pdbx_strand_id
1 'polypeptide(L)'
;MIPGNSSRGISIREVQQTVALAFNLSVREMVSPSRRRNVTCARHIAMYLSREMAMRGWRAMSHTVASAAPAPPSFPRIGIAFARDHSSVIHACTTVKRRLRDDLGFALLLNRLAGDLRHHAIASATVREAM
;
A
#
# COMPACT_ATOMS: atom_id res chain seq x y z
N MET A 1 8.48 7.48 -23.13
CA MET A 1 8.31 7.59 -22.60
C MET A 1 8.01 7.06 -21.57
N ILE A 2 7.90 6.53 -21.03
CA ILE A 2 7.81 5.97 -20.15
C ILE A 2 8.00 6.34 -18.97
N PRO A 3 8.50 7.06 -18.79
CA PRO A 3 8.81 7.54 -17.59
C PRO A 3 7.65 7.76 -16.70
N GLY A 4 6.56 7.96 -17.20
CA GLY A 4 5.40 8.14 -16.37
C GLY A 4 5.19 7.05 -15.34
N ASN A 5 5.64 5.86 -15.63
CA ASN A 5 5.43 4.74 -14.71
C ASN A 5 6.29 4.79 -13.48
N SER A 6 7.52 5.24 -13.62
CA SER A 6 8.42 5.29 -12.47
C SER A 6 8.02 6.38 -11.49
N SER A 7 7.29 7.40 -11.94
CA SER A 7 6.89 8.50 -11.08
C SER A 7 5.49 8.33 -10.49
N ARG A 8 4.77 7.29 -10.88
CA ARG A 8 3.42 7.08 -10.36
C ARG A 8 3.35 6.59 -8.95
N GLY A 9 4.43 6.09 -8.44
CA GLY A 9 4.42 5.50 -7.14
C GLY A 9 3.85 4.09 -7.17
N ILE A 10 3.39 3.63 -6.04
CA ILE A 10 2.99 2.24 -5.85
C ILE A 10 1.47 2.15 -5.89
N SER A 11 0.94 1.24 -6.71
CA SER A 11 -0.50 1.06 -6.85
C SER A 11 -1.09 0.26 -5.70
N ILE A 12 -2.40 0.40 -5.50
CA ILE A 12 -3.12 -0.40 -4.50
C ILE A 12 -2.96 -1.89 -4.79
N ARG A 13 -3.01 -2.26 -6.06
CA ARG A 13 -2.87 -3.66 -6.46
C ARG A 13 -1.51 -4.22 -6.08
N GLU A 14 -0.46 -3.45 -6.29
CA GLU A 14 0.89 -3.88 -5.91
C GLU A 14 0.99 -4.07 -4.40
N VAL A 15 0.39 -3.17 -3.63
CA VAL A 15 0.36 -3.31 -2.17
C VAL A 15 -0.38 -4.59 -1.78
N GLN A 16 -1.54 -4.83 -2.38
CA GLN A 16 -2.31 -6.03 -2.10
C GLN A 16 -1.51 -7.29 -2.36
N GLN A 17 -0.84 -7.35 -3.50
CA GLN A 17 -0.06 -8.52 -3.88
C GLN A 17 1.12 -8.76 -2.93
N THR A 18 1.84 -7.70 -2.59
CA THR A 18 3.00 -7.81 -1.72
C THR A 18 2.61 -8.26 -0.31
N VAL A 19 1.56 -7.65 0.24
CA VAL A 19 1.12 -7.99 1.59
C VAL A 19 0.54 -9.41 1.63
N ALA A 20 -0.27 -9.77 0.64
CA ALA A 20 -0.85 -11.10 0.58
C ALA A 20 0.24 -12.17 0.54
N LEU A 21 1.25 -11.94 -0.29
CA LEU A 21 2.37 -12.87 -0.39
C LEU A 21 3.09 -13.03 0.95
N ALA A 22 3.34 -11.92 1.65
CA ALA A 22 4.01 -11.95 2.95
C ALA A 22 3.22 -12.72 4.00
N PHE A 23 1.90 -12.73 3.88
CA PHE A 23 1.03 -13.44 4.83
C PHE A 23 0.60 -14.82 4.31
N ASN A 24 1.17 -15.23 3.18
CA ASN A 24 0.84 -16.51 2.57
C ASN A 24 -0.65 -16.63 2.24
N LEU A 25 -1.21 -15.55 1.71
CA LEU A 25 -2.61 -15.47 1.31
C LEU A 25 -2.68 -15.10 -0.16
N SER A 26 -3.83 -15.38 -0.79
CA SER A 26 -4.13 -14.80 -2.09
C SER A 26 -4.74 -13.42 -1.86
N VAL A 27 -4.70 -12.56 -2.87
CA VAL A 27 -5.38 -11.27 -2.80
C VAL A 27 -6.87 -11.49 -2.59
N ARG A 28 -7.44 -12.50 -3.24
CA ARG A 28 -8.84 -12.84 -3.12
C ARG A 28 -9.23 -13.14 -1.67
N GLU A 29 -8.40 -13.92 -0.97
CA GLU A 29 -8.64 -14.22 0.43
C GLU A 29 -8.56 -12.95 1.29
N MET A 30 -7.56 -12.12 1.01
CA MET A 30 -7.34 -10.91 1.79
C MET A 30 -8.52 -9.94 1.70
N VAL A 31 -9.17 -9.84 0.54
CA VAL A 31 -10.32 -8.94 0.38
C VAL A 31 -11.65 -9.63 0.67
N SER A 32 -11.63 -10.92 0.99
CA SER A 32 -12.84 -11.68 1.31
C SER A 32 -13.45 -11.22 2.63
N PRO A 33 -14.67 -11.63 2.95
CA PRO A 33 -15.31 -11.27 4.22
C PRO A 33 -14.75 -12.03 5.43
N SER A 34 -13.68 -12.79 5.27
CA SER A 34 -13.09 -13.55 6.36
C SER A 34 -12.71 -12.66 7.55
N ARG A 35 -12.96 -13.15 8.76
CA ARG A 35 -12.61 -12.48 10.00
C ARG A 35 -11.44 -13.16 10.71
N ARG A 36 -10.78 -14.10 10.03
CA ARG A 36 -9.61 -14.74 10.61
C ARG A 36 -8.55 -13.69 10.89
N ARG A 37 -7.86 -13.86 12.02
CA ARG A 37 -6.93 -12.84 12.50
C ARG A 37 -5.85 -12.49 11.49
N ASN A 38 -5.23 -13.50 10.87
CA ASN A 38 -4.17 -13.24 9.89
C ASN A 38 -4.69 -12.53 8.65
N VAL A 39 -5.90 -12.86 8.21
CA VAL A 39 -6.51 -12.21 7.05
C VAL A 39 -6.86 -10.76 7.36
N THR A 40 -7.47 -10.53 8.52
CA THR A 40 -7.82 -9.18 8.95
C THR A 40 -6.58 -8.30 9.12
N CYS A 41 -5.54 -8.85 9.73
CA CYS A 41 -4.28 -8.13 9.92
C CYS A 41 -3.66 -7.76 8.57
N ALA A 42 -3.61 -8.70 7.65
CA ALA A 42 -3.07 -8.45 6.31
C ALA A 42 -3.88 -7.36 5.60
N ARG A 43 -5.20 -7.41 5.70
CA ARG A 43 -6.08 -6.42 5.08
C ARG A 43 -5.84 -5.03 5.64
N HIS A 44 -5.74 -4.91 6.97
CA HIS A 44 -5.49 -3.63 7.62
C HIS A 44 -4.15 -3.04 7.20
N ILE A 45 -3.11 -3.87 7.17
CA ILE A 45 -1.77 -3.44 6.75
C ILE A 45 -1.81 -2.96 5.30
N ALA A 46 -2.48 -3.72 4.42
CA ALA A 46 -2.55 -3.36 3.01
C ALA A 46 -3.30 -2.04 2.80
N MET A 47 -4.38 -1.81 3.53
CA MET A 47 -5.10 -0.54 3.47
C MET A 47 -4.23 0.62 3.92
N TYR A 48 -3.52 0.44 5.03
CA TYR A 48 -2.62 1.45 5.56
C TYR A 48 -1.50 1.78 4.58
N LEU A 49 -0.83 0.76 4.05
CA LEU A 49 0.26 0.96 3.10
C LEU A 49 -0.23 1.57 1.80
N SER A 50 -1.42 1.22 1.34
CA SER A 50 -2.00 1.82 0.15
C SER A 50 -2.11 3.33 0.29
N ARG A 51 -2.48 3.79 1.48
CA ARG A 51 -2.61 5.23 1.74
C ARG A 51 -1.25 5.88 1.96
N GLU A 52 -0.41 5.28 2.83
CA GLU A 52 0.86 5.87 3.22
C GLU A 52 1.89 5.91 2.10
N MET A 53 2.01 4.84 1.35
CA MET A 53 3.00 4.79 0.27
C MET A 53 2.64 5.78 -0.83
N ALA A 54 1.35 5.87 -1.16
CA ALA A 54 0.89 6.83 -2.15
C ALA A 54 1.08 8.26 -1.66
N MET A 55 0.81 8.52 -0.38
CA MET A 55 0.98 9.85 0.19
C MET A 55 2.43 10.32 0.17
N ARG A 56 3.34 9.42 0.51
CA ARG A 56 4.76 9.76 0.49
C ARG A 56 5.23 10.11 -0.90
N GLY A 57 4.81 9.33 -1.89
CA GLY A 57 5.13 9.61 -3.28
C GLY A 57 4.58 10.96 -3.72
N TRP A 58 3.34 11.23 -3.37
CA TRP A 58 2.69 12.48 -3.72
C TRP A 58 3.41 13.68 -3.10
N ARG A 59 3.77 13.58 -1.82
CA ARG A 59 4.47 14.68 -1.14
C ARG A 59 5.82 14.95 -1.75
N ALA A 60 6.56 13.90 -2.08
CA ALA A 60 7.87 14.05 -2.68
C ALA A 60 7.77 14.75 -4.04
N MET A 61 6.78 14.37 -4.83
CA MET A 61 6.60 14.93 -6.15
C MET A 61 6.06 16.35 -6.11
N SER A 62 5.20 16.66 -5.16
CA SER A 62 4.57 17.98 -5.10
C SER A 62 5.56 19.09 -4.75
N HIS A 63 6.69 18.73 -4.16
CA HIS A 63 7.73 19.73 -3.87
C HIS A 63 8.50 20.14 -5.12
N THR A 64 8.54 19.27 -6.12
CA THR A 64 9.32 19.54 -7.31
C THR A 64 8.47 20.01 -8.48
N VAL A 65 7.29 19.44 -8.64
CA VAL A 65 6.38 19.83 -9.75
C VAL A 65 4.97 19.89 -9.19
N ALA A 66 4.63 21.05 -8.71
CA ALA A 66 3.40 21.24 -7.92
C ALA A 66 2.12 20.72 -8.55
N SER A 67 2.00 20.78 -9.85
CA SER A 67 0.73 20.45 -10.50
C SER A 67 0.70 19.09 -11.17
N ALA A 68 1.82 18.40 -11.22
CA ALA A 68 1.90 17.16 -12.00
C ALA A 68 1.63 15.89 -11.21
N ALA A 69 1.77 15.92 -9.88
CA ALA A 69 1.63 14.73 -9.08
C ALA A 69 0.16 14.35 -8.90
N PRO A 70 -0.19 13.08 -9.12
CA PRO A 70 -1.55 12.64 -8.84
C PRO A 70 -1.79 12.61 -7.33
N ALA A 71 -3.00 12.92 -6.92
CA ALA A 71 -3.37 12.86 -5.51
C ALA A 71 -3.33 11.41 -5.02
N PRO A 72 -3.06 11.19 -3.72
CA PRO A 72 -3.12 9.84 -3.18
C PRO A 72 -4.56 9.31 -3.24
N PRO A 73 -4.74 7.99 -3.29
CA PRO A 73 -6.08 7.44 -3.33
C PRO A 73 -6.85 7.81 -2.07
N SER A 74 -8.11 8.18 -2.25
CA SER A 74 -8.98 8.54 -1.14
C SER A 74 -9.37 7.30 -0.35
N PHE A 75 -9.87 7.50 0.87
CA PHE A 75 -10.36 6.38 1.65
C PHE A 75 -11.48 5.61 0.94
N PRO A 76 -12.47 6.29 0.31
CA PRO A 76 -13.47 5.55 -0.46
C PRO A 76 -12.88 4.73 -1.60
N ARG A 77 -11.88 5.24 -2.29
CA ARG A 77 -11.24 4.51 -3.39
C ARG A 77 -10.51 3.27 -2.88
N ILE A 78 -9.79 3.40 -1.77
CA ILE A 78 -9.14 2.26 -1.15
C ILE A 78 -10.21 1.24 -0.72
N GLY A 79 -11.30 1.73 -0.15
CA GLY A 79 -12.40 0.87 0.27
C GLY A 79 -12.94 0.01 -0.87
N ILE A 80 -13.11 0.62 -2.03
CA ILE A 80 -13.60 -0.13 -3.20
C ILE A 80 -12.64 -1.28 -3.54
N ALA A 81 -11.34 -1.03 -3.50
CA ALA A 81 -10.34 -2.05 -3.82
C ALA A 81 -10.36 -3.22 -2.84
N PHE A 82 -10.84 -3.00 -1.62
CA PHE A 82 -10.90 -4.03 -0.59
C PHE A 82 -12.33 -4.52 -0.29
N ALA A 83 -13.29 -4.07 -1.08
CA ALA A 83 -14.72 -4.40 -0.88
C ALA A 83 -15.19 -3.99 0.52
N ARG A 84 -14.78 -2.81 0.96
CA ARG A 84 -15.14 -2.25 2.27
C ARG A 84 -15.53 -0.79 2.10
N ASP A 85 -16.26 -0.25 3.06
CA ASP A 85 -16.60 1.17 3.03
C ASP A 85 -15.40 1.99 3.55
N HIS A 86 -15.46 3.31 3.36
CA HIS A 86 -14.35 4.16 3.75
C HIS A 86 -14.13 4.21 5.26
N SER A 87 -15.18 4.00 6.05
CA SER A 87 -15.04 3.97 7.51
C SER A 87 -14.15 2.81 7.94
N SER A 88 -14.28 1.66 7.28
CA SER A 88 -13.43 0.50 7.56
C SER A 88 -11.97 0.80 7.25
N VAL A 89 -11.71 1.55 6.17
CA VAL A 89 -10.34 1.92 5.81
C VAL A 89 -9.75 2.85 6.86
N ILE A 90 -10.52 3.85 7.28
CA ILE A 90 -10.07 4.79 8.30
C ILE A 90 -9.75 4.05 9.61
N HIS A 91 -10.64 3.14 10.00
CA HIS A 91 -10.44 2.31 11.19
C HIS A 91 -9.17 1.47 11.08
N ALA A 92 -8.96 0.84 9.94
CA ALA A 92 -7.77 0.03 9.69
C ALA A 92 -6.49 0.87 9.83
N CYS A 93 -6.47 2.04 9.21
CA CYS A 93 -5.31 2.93 9.30
C CYS A 93 -5.03 3.37 10.73
N THR A 94 -6.07 3.69 11.48
CA THR A 94 -5.94 4.09 12.88
C THR A 94 -5.39 2.94 13.72
N THR A 95 -5.90 1.74 13.50
CA THR A 95 -5.46 0.56 14.22
C THR A 95 -3.98 0.26 13.96
N VAL A 96 -3.56 0.34 12.70
CA VAL A 96 -2.17 0.10 12.34
C VAL A 96 -1.26 1.16 12.96
N LYS A 97 -1.63 2.42 12.88
CA LYS A 97 -0.83 3.51 13.46
C LYS A 97 -0.64 3.33 14.96
N ARG A 98 -1.68 2.91 15.66
CA ARG A 98 -1.61 2.68 17.10
C ARG A 98 -0.64 1.53 17.38
N ARG A 99 -0.75 0.44 16.66
CA ARG A 99 0.11 -0.71 16.87
C ARG A 99 1.57 -0.41 16.54
N LEU A 100 1.82 0.44 15.55
CA LEU A 100 3.19 0.84 15.19
C LEU A 100 3.91 1.52 16.35
N ARG A 101 3.19 2.23 17.20
CA ARG A 101 3.78 2.91 18.34
C ARG A 101 4.18 1.96 19.45
N ASP A 102 3.44 0.88 19.61
CA ASP A 102 3.59 0.02 20.79
C ASP A 102 4.27 -1.33 20.51
N ASP A 103 4.43 -1.69 19.25
CA ASP A 103 4.91 -3.01 18.88
C ASP A 103 6.06 -2.88 17.89
N LEU A 104 7.29 -3.04 18.39
CA LEU A 104 8.49 -2.92 17.57
C LEU A 104 8.54 -3.99 16.48
N GLY A 105 8.15 -5.21 16.80
CA GLY A 105 8.13 -6.28 15.81
C GLY A 105 7.20 -5.95 14.65
N PHE A 106 6.05 -5.38 14.96
CA PHE A 106 5.10 -4.98 13.94
C PHE A 106 5.68 -3.84 13.08
N ALA A 107 6.34 -2.87 13.72
CA ALA A 107 6.97 -1.76 12.99
C ALA A 107 8.05 -2.26 12.04
N LEU A 108 8.84 -3.24 12.48
CA LEU A 108 9.87 -3.83 11.62
C LEU A 108 9.26 -4.57 10.44
N LEU A 109 8.15 -5.26 10.66
CA LEU A 109 7.43 -5.93 9.58
C LEU A 109 6.95 -4.92 8.53
N LEU A 110 6.35 -3.82 8.97
CA LEU A 110 5.86 -2.82 8.04
C LEU A 110 6.99 -2.13 7.29
N ASN A 111 8.11 -1.86 7.96
CA ASN A 111 9.28 -1.30 7.29
C ASN A 111 9.79 -2.23 6.21
N ARG A 112 9.79 -3.52 6.49
CA ARG A 112 10.23 -4.52 5.51
C ARG A 112 9.29 -4.54 4.31
N LEU A 113 7.98 -4.54 4.56
CA LEU A 113 7.00 -4.54 3.48
C LEU A 113 7.10 -3.29 2.63
N ALA A 114 7.27 -2.12 3.26
CA ALA A 114 7.43 -0.87 2.53
C ALA A 114 8.71 -0.89 1.69
N GLY A 115 9.77 -1.47 2.24
CA GLY A 115 11.02 -1.64 1.50
C GLY A 115 10.86 -2.54 0.28
N ASP A 116 10.16 -3.66 0.46
CA ASP A 116 9.89 -4.59 -0.63
C ASP A 116 9.09 -3.90 -1.74
N LEU A 117 8.10 -3.11 -1.37
CA LEU A 117 7.28 -2.38 -2.34
C LEU A 117 8.11 -1.40 -3.15
N ARG A 118 8.96 -0.63 -2.49
CA ARG A 118 9.83 0.32 -3.19
C ARG A 118 10.80 -0.40 -4.11
N HIS A 119 11.38 -1.47 -3.61
CA HIS A 119 12.35 -2.25 -4.38
C HIS A 119 11.70 -2.89 -5.61
N HIS A 120 10.50 -3.44 -5.43
CA HIS A 120 9.76 -4.07 -6.52
C HIS A 120 9.41 -3.05 -7.60
N ALA A 121 9.00 -1.86 -7.21
CA ALA A 121 8.66 -0.80 -8.15
C ALA A 121 9.88 -0.40 -8.98
N ILE A 122 11.04 -0.27 -8.35
CA ILE A 122 12.29 0.06 -9.03
C ILE A 122 12.68 -1.05 -10.00
N ALA A 123 12.61 -2.30 -9.56
CA ALA A 123 12.95 -3.43 -10.39
C ALA A 123 12.05 -3.53 -11.62
N SER A 124 10.76 -3.30 -11.44
CA SER A 124 9.80 -3.32 -12.55
C SER A 124 10.10 -2.23 -13.56
N ALA A 125 10.43 -1.04 -13.10
CA ALA A 125 10.78 0.07 -13.97
C ALA A 125 12.05 -0.25 -14.75
N THR A 126 13.05 -0.82 -14.07
CA THR A 126 14.31 -1.19 -14.70
C THR A 126 14.11 -2.23 -15.78
N VAL A 127 13.30 -3.24 -15.51
CA VAL A 127 13.02 -4.29 -16.48
C VAL A 127 12.33 -3.71 -17.72
N ARG A 128 11.39 -2.80 -17.51
CA ARG A 128 10.71 -2.17 -18.65
C ARG A 128 11.67 -1.37 -19.51
N GLU A 129 12.59 -0.67 -18.88
CA GLU A 129 13.57 0.11 -19.62
C GLU A 129 14.54 -0.77 -20.41
N ALA A 130 14.86 -1.93 -19.86
CA ALA A 130 15.77 -2.86 -20.50
C ALA A 130 15.15 -3.52 -21.73
N MET A 131 13.85 -3.60 -21.80
CA MET A 131 13.13 -4.20 -22.90
C MET A 131 12.74 -3.19 -23.95
#